data_9d2032f78fc888fb19f4c9ab946e0482
#
_entry.id   9d2032f78fc888fb19f4c9ab946e0482
#
_cell.length_a   1.000
_cell.length_b   1.000
_cell.length_c   1.000
_cell.angle_alpha   90.00
_cell.angle_beta   90.00
_cell.angle_gamma   90.00
#
_symmetry.space_group_name_H-M   'P 1'
#
loop_
_entity.id
_entity.type
_entity.pdbx_description
1 polymer ?
#
loop_
_entity_poly.entity_id
_entity_poly.type
_entity_poly.pdbx_seq_one_letter_code
_entity_poly.pdbx_strand_id
1 'polypeptide(L)'
;MSSIFQSPLTAYRAMKAPTAPAPSHHVWSVESYHQLAGAGLLSEMDRVELIEGELLDMAPIGSRHSNLVDRLAEEFVLQAQRRYRVRIQNPVILGDRNEPQPDLMLLKPGSYMNALPTATDVLLIVEVSDTTLDYDRDVKLNLYARHNIPEVWLLDVSRNELLVHREPVDGLYRLMRRLSANDAACPEAAPEITVRLSELAD
;
A
#
# COMPACT_ATOMS: atom_id res chain seq x y z
N MET A 1 60.04 -41.33 49.52
CA MET A 1 58.86 -41.91 48.88
C MET A 1 57.79 -40.91 49.03
N SER A 2 57.59 -40.07 48.00
CA SER A 2 56.57 -39.00 48.01
C SER A 2 55.44 -39.41 47.10
N SER A 3 54.27 -39.59 47.67
CA SER A 3 53.00 -39.86 46.97
C SER A 3 52.41 -38.59 46.52
N ILE A 4 52.18 -38.39 45.22
CA ILE A 4 51.55 -37.23 44.64
C ILE A 4 50.06 -37.55 44.53
N PHE A 5 49.22 -36.81 45.28
CA PHE A 5 47.78 -36.81 45.13
C PHE A 5 47.43 -35.92 43.96
N GLN A 6 46.96 -36.52 42.86
CA GLN A 6 46.29 -35.78 41.79
C GLN A 6 44.80 -35.62 42.13
N SER A 7 44.36 -34.36 42.34
CA SER A 7 42.96 -34.02 42.41
C SER A 7 42.33 -34.05 41.01
N PRO A 8 41.12 -34.62 40.85
CA PRO A 8 40.38 -34.52 39.60
C PRO A 8 39.74 -33.15 39.46
N LEU A 9 40.27 -32.32 38.58
CA LEU A 9 39.57 -31.09 38.16
C LEU A 9 38.31 -31.51 37.40
N THR A 10 37.17 -31.44 38.06
CA THR A 10 35.85 -31.59 37.45
C THR A 10 35.64 -30.42 36.53
N ALA A 11 35.65 -30.67 35.23
CA ALA A 11 35.36 -29.69 34.20
C ALA A 11 33.90 -29.20 34.36
N TYR A 12 33.74 -28.02 34.94
CA TYR A 12 32.45 -27.32 34.98
C TYR A 12 32.12 -26.88 33.58
N ARG A 13 31.32 -27.68 32.87
CA ARG A 13 30.75 -27.32 31.56
C ARG A 13 29.80 -26.18 31.79
N ALA A 14 30.21 -24.94 31.52
CA ALA A 14 29.36 -23.78 31.57
C ALA A 14 28.17 -24.03 30.64
N MET A 15 27.01 -24.29 31.20
CA MET A 15 25.75 -24.30 30.49
C MET A 15 25.53 -22.85 30.00
N LYS A 16 25.59 -22.65 28.69
CA LYS A 16 25.28 -21.40 28.05
C LYS A 16 23.83 -21.06 28.44
N ALA A 17 23.62 -20.01 29.21
CA ALA A 17 22.28 -19.54 29.55
C ALA A 17 21.49 -19.31 28.24
N PRO A 18 20.21 -19.66 28.18
CA PRO A 18 19.41 -19.36 27.01
C PRO A 18 19.46 -17.85 26.79
N THR A 19 19.96 -17.45 25.64
CA THR A 19 19.94 -16.03 25.23
C THR A 19 18.46 -15.63 25.12
N ALA A 20 18.05 -14.60 25.87
CA ALA A 20 16.73 -14.02 25.68
C ALA A 20 16.49 -13.72 24.20
N PRO A 21 15.28 -13.96 23.68
CA PRO A 21 14.98 -13.60 22.30
C PRO A 21 15.24 -12.11 22.10
N ALA A 22 15.78 -11.75 20.94
CA ALA A 22 15.96 -10.35 20.59
C ALA A 22 14.59 -9.65 20.62
N PRO A 23 14.52 -8.37 21.05
CA PRO A 23 13.28 -7.61 20.98
C PRO A 23 12.80 -7.57 19.54
N SER A 24 11.50 -7.79 19.32
CA SER A 24 10.85 -7.70 18.01
C SER A 24 9.87 -6.52 18.03
N HIS A 25 9.66 -5.92 16.86
CA HIS A 25 8.61 -4.91 16.67
C HIS A 25 7.24 -5.56 16.91
N HIS A 26 6.33 -4.81 17.54
CA HIS A 26 4.94 -5.22 17.62
C HIS A 26 4.30 -5.09 16.24
N VAL A 27 3.60 -6.13 15.80
CA VAL A 27 2.92 -6.15 14.49
C VAL A 27 1.41 -6.02 14.72
N TRP A 28 0.82 -4.97 14.16
CA TRP A 28 -0.61 -4.70 14.28
C TRP A 28 -1.41 -5.48 13.25
N SER A 29 -2.61 -5.91 13.64
CA SER A 29 -3.62 -6.40 12.70
C SER A 29 -4.61 -5.26 12.35
N VAL A 30 -5.35 -5.41 11.25
CA VAL A 30 -6.46 -4.51 10.89
C VAL A 30 -7.46 -4.40 12.03
N GLU A 31 -7.80 -5.52 12.69
CA GLU A 31 -8.69 -5.51 13.84
C GLU A 31 -8.14 -4.65 14.99
N SER A 32 -6.87 -4.83 15.35
CA SER A 32 -6.23 -4.04 16.43
C SER A 32 -6.13 -2.56 16.05
N TYR A 33 -5.86 -2.25 14.78
CA TYR A 33 -5.83 -0.89 14.27
C TYR A 33 -7.21 -0.22 14.40
N HIS A 34 -8.29 -0.91 14.01
CA HIS A 34 -9.65 -0.41 14.19
C HIS A 34 -10.03 -0.26 15.67
N GLN A 35 -9.53 -1.13 16.57
CA GLN A 35 -9.73 -0.98 18.01
C GLN A 35 -9.05 0.28 18.57
N LEU A 36 -7.85 0.64 18.08
CA LEU A 36 -7.19 1.90 18.46
C LEU A 36 -8.02 3.12 18.05
N ALA A 37 -8.54 3.13 16.82
CA ALA A 37 -9.42 4.19 16.34
C ALA A 37 -10.73 4.24 17.17
N GLY A 38 -11.36 3.09 17.41
CA GLY A 38 -12.58 2.99 18.22
C GLY A 38 -12.40 3.41 19.69
N ALA A 39 -11.19 3.25 20.23
CA ALA A 39 -10.83 3.72 21.58
C ALA A 39 -10.44 5.20 21.63
N GLY A 40 -10.43 5.91 20.50
CA GLY A 40 -10.03 7.31 20.40
C GLY A 40 -8.53 7.56 20.57
N LEU A 41 -7.71 6.51 20.42
CA LEU A 41 -6.25 6.62 20.44
C LEU A 41 -5.68 7.06 19.08
N LEU A 42 -6.46 6.88 18.02
CA LEU A 42 -6.26 7.48 16.70
C LEU A 42 -7.53 8.27 16.38
N SER A 43 -7.36 9.51 15.97
CA SER A 43 -8.44 10.39 15.55
C SER A 43 -8.60 10.39 14.03
N GLU A 44 -9.71 10.89 13.53
CA GLU A 44 -9.92 11.10 12.08
C GLU A 44 -8.91 12.11 11.48
N MET A 45 -8.24 12.91 12.33
CA MET A 45 -7.20 13.85 11.91
C MET A 45 -5.82 13.20 11.80
N ASP A 46 -5.63 12.02 12.40
CA ASP A 46 -4.41 11.26 12.29
C ASP A 46 -4.41 10.51 10.96
N ARG A 47 -3.60 11.01 10.02
CA ARG A 47 -3.46 10.41 8.71
C ARG A 47 -2.46 9.26 8.79
N VAL A 48 -2.96 8.08 9.12
CA VAL A 48 -2.16 6.87 9.36
C VAL A 48 -2.64 5.75 8.43
N GLU A 49 -1.70 5.03 7.83
CA GLU A 49 -1.94 3.77 7.11
C GLU A 49 -1.39 2.60 7.91
N LEU A 50 -2.03 1.44 7.81
CA LEU A 50 -1.47 0.17 8.30
C LEU A 50 -0.82 -0.57 7.12
N ILE A 51 0.51 -0.71 7.16
CA ILE A 51 1.30 -1.39 6.12
C ILE A 51 2.19 -2.45 6.77
N GLU A 52 1.98 -3.72 6.40
CA GLU A 52 2.71 -4.88 6.95
C GLU A 52 2.68 -4.98 8.48
N GLY A 53 1.61 -4.43 9.08
CA GLY A 53 1.42 -4.40 10.53
C GLY A 53 2.15 -3.26 11.22
N GLU A 54 2.70 -2.31 10.49
CA GLU A 54 3.27 -1.06 11.01
C GLU A 54 2.29 0.10 10.76
N LEU A 55 2.16 0.99 11.74
CA LEU A 55 1.39 2.22 11.62
C LEU A 55 2.31 3.31 11.08
N LEU A 56 1.99 3.81 9.90
CA LEU A 56 2.81 4.78 9.19
C LEU A 56 2.06 6.10 9.01
N ASP A 57 2.69 7.20 9.41
CA ASP A 57 2.15 8.54 9.17
C ASP A 57 2.22 8.84 7.67
N MET A 58 1.09 9.30 7.11
CA MET A 58 1.04 9.75 5.74
C MET A 58 1.66 11.14 5.59
N ALA A 59 2.39 11.36 4.50
CA ALA A 59 2.94 12.67 4.18
C ALA A 59 1.83 13.73 4.03
N PRO A 60 2.09 14.99 4.38
CA PRO A 60 1.17 16.09 4.09
C PRO A 60 0.88 16.21 2.59
N ILE A 61 -0.38 16.43 2.24
CA ILE A 61 -0.80 16.60 0.85
C ILE A 61 -0.38 18.00 0.37
N GLY A 62 0.44 18.06 -0.69
CA GLY A 62 0.77 19.29 -1.37
C GLY A 62 -0.32 19.72 -2.37
N SER A 63 -0.36 21.01 -2.73
CA SER A 63 -1.38 21.55 -3.66
C SER A 63 -1.33 20.92 -5.05
N ARG A 64 -0.15 20.58 -5.55
CA ARG A 64 0.02 19.93 -6.85
C ARG A 64 -0.53 18.52 -6.85
N HIS A 65 -0.22 17.74 -5.80
CA HIS A 65 -0.77 16.41 -5.61
C HIS A 65 -2.30 16.45 -5.52
N SER A 66 -2.88 17.30 -4.64
CA SER A 66 -4.34 17.37 -4.49
C SER A 66 -5.04 17.75 -5.79
N ASN A 67 -4.52 18.74 -6.54
CA ASN A 67 -5.10 19.12 -7.81
C ASN A 67 -5.14 17.95 -8.81
N LEU A 68 -4.05 17.17 -8.91
CA LEU A 68 -4.01 16.00 -9.81
C LEU A 68 -4.98 14.89 -9.37
N VAL A 69 -5.10 14.66 -8.05
CA VAL A 69 -6.09 13.70 -7.52
C VAL A 69 -7.51 14.16 -7.84
N ASP A 70 -7.81 15.45 -7.66
CA ASP A 70 -9.14 16.02 -7.97
C ASP A 70 -9.47 15.87 -9.46
N ARG A 71 -8.53 16.19 -10.36
CA ARG A 71 -8.71 16.04 -11.81
C ARG A 71 -8.89 14.58 -12.23
N LEU A 72 -8.07 13.67 -11.69
CA LEU A 72 -8.24 12.24 -11.91
C LEU A 72 -9.62 11.76 -11.42
N ALA A 73 -10.05 12.20 -10.24
CA ALA A 73 -11.34 11.85 -9.67
C ALA A 73 -12.49 12.31 -10.58
N GLU A 74 -12.44 13.54 -11.08
CA GLU A 74 -13.43 14.08 -12.01
C GLU A 74 -13.52 13.20 -13.27
N GLU A 75 -12.39 12.92 -13.93
CA GLU A 75 -12.34 12.09 -15.14
C GLU A 75 -12.91 10.69 -14.89
N PHE A 76 -12.48 10.02 -13.81
CA PHE A 76 -12.97 8.69 -13.48
C PHE A 76 -14.47 8.69 -13.15
N VAL A 77 -14.95 9.64 -12.36
CA VAL A 77 -16.37 9.71 -11.95
C VAL A 77 -17.28 9.97 -13.15
N LEU A 78 -16.91 10.91 -14.04
CA LEU A 78 -17.69 11.24 -15.24
C LEU A 78 -17.77 10.04 -16.19
N GLN A 79 -16.63 9.38 -16.45
CA GLN A 79 -16.57 8.29 -17.41
C GLN A 79 -17.08 6.96 -16.84
N ALA A 80 -16.98 6.73 -15.53
CA ALA A 80 -17.51 5.52 -14.88
C ALA A 80 -19.03 5.39 -15.02
N GLN A 81 -19.79 6.49 -15.11
CA GLN A 81 -21.25 6.51 -15.34
C GLN A 81 -22.02 5.56 -14.38
N ARG A 82 -21.59 5.47 -13.11
CA ARG A 82 -22.12 4.56 -12.08
C ARG A 82 -21.95 3.05 -12.35
N ARG A 83 -21.26 2.66 -13.43
CA ARG A 83 -20.94 1.23 -13.70
C ARG A 83 -19.90 0.68 -12.72
N TYR A 84 -19.09 1.55 -12.15
CA TYR A 84 -18.06 1.26 -11.19
C TYR A 84 -18.21 2.15 -9.95
N ARG A 85 -17.53 1.83 -8.87
CA ARG A 85 -17.35 2.72 -7.73
C ARG A 85 -15.98 3.37 -7.79
N VAL A 86 -15.94 4.68 -7.83
CA VAL A 86 -14.71 5.46 -7.68
C VAL A 86 -14.58 5.88 -6.22
N ARG A 87 -13.44 5.63 -5.61
CA ARG A 87 -13.11 6.06 -4.25
C ARG A 87 -11.82 6.84 -4.26
N ILE A 88 -11.78 7.94 -3.52
CA ILE A 88 -10.66 8.86 -3.45
C ILE A 88 -10.16 8.91 -2.02
N GLN A 89 -8.88 8.60 -1.80
CA GLN A 89 -8.21 8.65 -0.50
C GLN A 89 -9.00 7.91 0.60
N ASN A 90 -9.50 6.75 0.26
CA ASN A 90 -10.26 5.89 1.15
C ASN A 90 -9.51 4.57 1.37
N PRO A 91 -9.67 3.92 2.55
CA PRO A 91 -8.97 2.69 2.85
C PRO A 91 -9.49 1.49 2.05
N VAL A 92 -8.59 0.51 1.86
CA VAL A 92 -8.86 -0.83 1.36
C VAL A 92 -8.17 -1.88 2.22
N ILE A 93 -8.86 -2.96 2.58
CA ILE A 93 -8.27 -4.04 3.38
C ILE A 93 -7.53 -5.02 2.46
N LEU A 94 -6.23 -5.17 2.70
CA LEU A 94 -5.36 -6.11 1.99
C LEU A 94 -4.80 -7.15 2.95
N GLY A 95 -5.62 -8.17 3.27
CA GLY A 95 -5.31 -9.18 4.28
C GLY A 95 -5.36 -8.62 5.70
N ASP A 96 -4.76 -9.34 6.66
CA ASP A 96 -4.93 -9.06 8.09
C ASP A 96 -4.07 -7.91 8.62
N ARG A 97 -3.10 -7.42 7.83
CA ARG A 97 -2.05 -6.50 8.31
C ARG A 97 -1.86 -5.28 7.43
N ASN A 98 -2.78 -5.05 6.50
CA ASN A 98 -2.64 -3.94 5.57
C ASN A 98 -3.98 -3.26 5.31
N GLU A 99 -3.97 -1.95 5.49
CA GLU A 99 -5.08 -1.05 5.20
C GLU A 99 -4.51 0.27 4.64
N PRO A 100 -3.98 0.24 3.40
CA PRO A 100 -3.53 1.44 2.71
C PRO A 100 -4.71 2.33 2.30
N GLN A 101 -4.42 3.61 2.06
CA GLN A 101 -5.37 4.62 1.55
C GLN A 101 -4.89 5.16 0.19
N PRO A 102 -5.12 4.43 -0.91
CA PRO A 102 -4.74 4.89 -2.24
C PRO A 102 -5.38 6.20 -2.63
N ASP A 103 -4.70 6.99 -3.45
CA ASP A 103 -5.23 8.28 -3.91
C ASP A 103 -6.52 8.12 -4.70
N LEU A 104 -6.62 7.09 -5.56
CA LEU A 104 -7.86 6.73 -6.25
C LEU A 104 -7.96 5.21 -6.41
N MET A 105 -9.16 4.69 -6.26
CA MET A 105 -9.51 3.31 -6.59
C MET A 105 -10.72 3.24 -7.51
N LEU A 106 -10.65 2.36 -8.50
CA LEU A 106 -11.79 1.88 -9.26
C LEU A 106 -12.19 0.51 -8.72
N LEU A 107 -13.42 0.40 -8.22
CA LEU A 107 -13.94 -0.82 -7.62
C LEU A 107 -15.07 -1.40 -8.46
N LYS A 108 -15.30 -2.71 -8.29
CA LYS A 108 -16.50 -3.39 -8.79
C LYS A 108 -17.76 -2.68 -8.32
N PRO A 109 -18.87 -2.75 -9.09
CA PRO A 109 -20.14 -2.21 -8.65
C PRO A 109 -20.60 -2.95 -7.38
N GLY A 110 -21.02 -2.19 -6.37
CA GLY A 110 -21.44 -2.75 -5.07
C GLY A 110 -21.76 -1.67 -4.05
N SER A 111 -22.18 -2.12 -2.87
CA SER A 111 -22.37 -1.29 -1.69
C SER A 111 -21.27 -1.58 -0.67
N TYR A 112 -20.54 -0.56 -0.29
CA TYR A 112 -19.47 -0.60 0.70
C TYR A 112 -19.85 0.19 1.97
N MET A 113 -21.16 0.22 2.29
CA MET A 113 -21.66 0.95 3.48
C MET A 113 -21.31 0.24 4.79
N ASN A 114 -21.32 -1.09 4.80
CA ASN A 114 -21.20 -1.87 6.03
C ASN A 114 -19.81 -2.54 6.18
N ALA A 115 -18.98 -2.48 5.14
CA ALA A 115 -17.63 -3.03 5.15
C ALA A 115 -16.74 -2.26 4.19
N LEU A 116 -15.45 -2.16 4.52
CA LEU A 116 -14.44 -1.64 3.59
C LEU A 116 -14.26 -2.61 2.41
N PRO A 117 -13.86 -2.11 1.23
CA PRO A 117 -13.49 -2.96 0.12
C PRO A 117 -12.26 -3.80 0.49
N THR A 118 -12.15 -4.95 -0.15
CA THR A 118 -11.02 -5.85 -0.07
C THR A 118 -10.29 -5.93 -1.41
N ALA A 119 -9.14 -6.62 -1.45
CA ALA A 119 -8.39 -6.80 -2.70
C ALA A 119 -9.25 -7.34 -3.86
N THR A 120 -10.24 -8.22 -3.57
CA THR A 120 -11.10 -8.82 -4.59
C THR A 120 -12.10 -7.85 -5.22
N ASP A 121 -12.34 -6.71 -4.59
CA ASP A 121 -13.23 -5.66 -5.08
C ASP A 121 -12.53 -4.68 -6.01
N VAL A 122 -11.21 -4.62 -5.94
CA VAL A 122 -10.39 -3.62 -6.64
C VAL A 122 -10.18 -4.03 -8.10
N LEU A 123 -10.42 -3.09 -9.00
CA LEU A 123 -10.14 -3.19 -10.44
C LEU A 123 -8.87 -2.42 -10.81
N LEU A 124 -8.64 -1.28 -10.16
CA LEU A 124 -7.48 -0.42 -10.38
C LEU A 124 -7.19 0.35 -9.09
N ILE A 125 -5.91 0.53 -8.81
CA ILE A 125 -5.39 1.54 -7.86
C ILE A 125 -4.60 2.58 -8.65
N VAL A 126 -4.75 3.86 -8.30
CA VAL A 126 -3.92 4.96 -8.79
C VAL A 126 -3.27 5.64 -7.60
N GLU A 127 -1.94 5.77 -7.66
CA GLU A 127 -1.14 6.56 -6.73
C GLU A 127 -0.53 7.77 -7.46
N VAL A 128 -0.61 8.94 -6.86
CA VAL A 128 -0.05 10.20 -7.38
C VAL A 128 1.19 10.56 -6.58
N SER A 129 2.37 10.33 -7.15
CA SER A 129 3.64 10.48 -6.44
C SER A 129 4.32 11.78 -6.82
N ASP A 130 4.34 12.74 -5.91
CA ASP A 130 5.11 13.99 -6.04
C ASP A 130 6.46 13.92 -5.30
N THR A 131 6.43 13.47 -4.03
CA THR A 131 7.63 13.34 -3.17
C THR A 131 7.82 11.92 -2.63
N THR A 132 6.87 11.02 -2.83
CA THR A 132 6.80 9.67 -2.25
C THR A 132 7.13 8.57 -3.26
N LEU A 133 7.60 8.92 -4.47
CA LEU A 133 7.76 7.98 -5.59
C LEU A 133 8.51 6.69 -5.23
N ASP A 134 9.61 6.81 -4.47
CA ASP A 134 10.40 5.63 -4.08
C ASP A 134 9.61 4.72 -3.12
N TYR A 135 8.87 5.28 -2.17
CA TYR A 135 8.02 4.53 -1.26
C TYR A 135 6.85 3.86 -2.00
N ASP A 136 6.15 4.60 -2.86
CA ASP A 136 5.01 4.07 -3.62
C ASP A 136 5.46 2.95 -4.56
N ARG A 137 6.62 3.12 -5.22
CA ARG A 137 7.20 2.11 -6.12
C ARG A 137 7.73 0.89 -5.37
N ASP A 138 8.47 1.08 -4.29
CA ASP A 138 9.25 0.00 -3.69
C ASP A 138 8.47 -0.72 -2.57
N VAL A 139 7.51 -0.06 -1.92
CA VAL A 139 6.70 -0.63 -0.83
C VAL A 139 5.27 -0.91 -1.28
N LYS A 140 4.50 0.12 -1.66
CA LYS A 140 3.08 -0.03 -1.99
C LYS A 140 2.85 -0.88 -3.23
N LEU A 141 3.64 -0.68 -4.29
CA LEU A 141 3.48 -1.44 -5.53
C LEU A 141 3.68 -2.96 -5.30
N ASN A 142 4.70 -3.33 -4.50
CA ASN A 142 4.94 -4.73 -4.13
C ASN A 142 3.82 -5.27 -3.21
N LEU A 143 3.30 -4.45 -2.29
CA LEU A 143 2.15 -4.80 -1.46
C LEU A 143 0.94 -5.13 -2.34
N TYR A 144 0.60 -4.25 -3.29
CA TYR A 144 -0.53 -4.45 -4.20
C TYR A 144 -0.36 -5.72 -5.05
N ALA A 145 0.84 -5.98 -5.57
CA ALA A 145 1.12 -7.19 -6.33
C ALA A 145 0.96 -8.47 -5.49
N ARG A 146 1.43 -8.48 -4.22
CA ARG A 146 1.25 -9.63 -3.29
C ARG A 146 -0.22 -9.91 -2.99
N HIS A 147 -1.07 -8.90 -3.03
CA HIS A 147 -2.52 -9.03 -2.82
C HIS A 147 -3.31 -9.18 -4.12
N ASN A 148 -2.62 -9.44 -5.25
CA ASN A 148 -3.21 -9.67 -6.56
C ASN A 148 -4.12 -8.53 -7.05
N ILE A 149 -3.78 -7.28 -6.72
CA ILE A 149 -4.44 -6.12 -7.33
C ILE A 149 -4.13 -6.15 -8.82
N PRO A 150 -5.13 -6.24 -9.71
CA PRO A 150 -4.90 -6.57 -11.12
C PRO A 150 -4.13 -5.48 -11.88
N GLU A 151 -4.36 -4.22 -11.52
CA GLU A 151 -3.74 -3.08 -12.19
C GLU A 151 -3.43 -1.96 -11.19
N VAL A 152 -2.23 -1.38 -11.31
CA VAL A 152 -1.82 -0.19 -10.56
C VAL A 152 -1.23 0.84 -11.51
N TRP A 153 -1.68 2.06 -11.37
CA TRP A 153 -1.12 3.22 -12.04
C TRP A 153 -0.33 4.06 -11.04
N LEU A 154 0.91 4.37 -11.37
CA LEU A 154 1.76 5.25 -10.60
C LEU A 154 2.04 6.51 -11.43
N LEU A 155 1.47 7.64 -11.03
CA LEU A 155 1.68 8.94 -11.66
C LEU A 155 2.90 9.62 -11.05
N ASP A 156 4.00 9.64 -11.79
CA ASP A 156 5.20 10.41 -11.46
C ASP A 156 4.98 11.88 -11.84
N VAL A 157 4.63 12.69 -10.84
CA VAL A 157 4.33 14.10 -11.03
C VAL A 157 5.57 14.88 -11.47
N SER A 158 6.77 14.49 -10.99
CA SER A 158 8.02 15.18 -11.28
C SER A 158 8.45 15.03 -12.74
N ARG A 159 8.15 13.86 -13.35
CA ARG A 159 8.48 13.53 -14.74
C ARG A 159 7.32 13.70 -15.69
N ASN A 160 6.12 13.95 -15.17
CA ASN A 160 4.88 13.96 -15.95
C ASN A 160 4.71 12.68 -16.77
N GLU A 161 4.90 11.53 -16.10
CA GLU A 161 4.80 10.19 -16.67
C GLU A 161 3.80 9.35 -15.88
N LEU A 162 3.12 8.43 -16.57
CA LEU A 162 2.27 7.43 -15.96
C LEU A 162 2.89 6.04 -16.16
N LEU A 163 3.13 5.34 -15.05
CA LEU A 163 3.59 3.95 -15.05
C LEU A 163 2.39 3.04 -14.81
N VAL A 164 2.05 2.24 -15.79
CA VAL A 164 0.96 1.26 -15.72
C VAL A 164 1.54 -0.11 -15.43
N HIS A 165 1.15 -0.70 -14.30
CA HIS A 165 1.59 -2.00 -13.83
C HIS A 165 0.44 -2.99 -13.88
N ARG A 166 0.67 -4.17 -14.49
CA ARG A 166 -0.32 -5.25 -14.66
C ARG A 166 0.32 -6.62 -14.46
N GLU A 167 -0.49 -7.66 -14.46
CA GLU A 167 -0.08 -9.05 -14.33
C GLU A 167 0.70 -9.33 -13.04
N PRO A 168 0.05 -9.19 -11.85
CA PRO A 168 0.68 -9.53 -10.58
C PRO A 168 0.96 -11.02 -10.51
N VAL A 169 2.23 -11.39 -10.34
CA VAL A 169 2.70 -12.78 -10.19
C VAL A 169 3.83 -12.81 -9.18
N ASP A 170 3.73 -13.70 -8.18
CA ASP A 170 4.73 -13.89 -7.13
C ASP A 170 5.10 -12.58 -6.40
N GLY A 171 4.11 -11.69 -6.21
CA GLY A 171 4.27 -10.42 -5.50
C GLY A 171 4.94 -9.31 -6.30
N LEU A 172 5.04 -9.46 -7.62
CA LEU A 172 5.59 -8.46 -8.54
C LEU A 172 4.67 -8.30 -9.76
N TYR A 173 4.66 -7.11 -10.36
CA TYR A 173 4.00 -6.90 -11.65
C TYR A 173 4.94 -7.28 -12.79
N ARG A 174 4.51 -8.18 -13.68
CA ARG A 174 5.29 -8.63 -14.83
C ARG A 174 5.26 -7.69 -16.01
N LEU A 175 4.17 -6.95 -16.17
CA LEU A 175 3.99 -5.97 -17.23
C LEU A 175 4.08 -4.57 -16.64
N MET A 176 5.00 -3.76 -17.16
CA MET A 176 5.07 -2.33 -16.89
C MET A 176 5.13 -1.56 -18.22
N ARG A 177 4.23 -0.60 -18.37
CA ARG A 177 4.23 0.35 -19.48
C ARG A 177 4.42 1.75 -18.96
N ARG A 178 5.32 2.49 -19.60
CA ARG A 178 5.51 3.92 -19.38
C ARG A 178 4.75 4.70 -20.44
N LEU A 179 3.91 5.61 -20.00
CA LEU A 179 3.11 6.48 -20.86
C LEU A 179 3.54 7.94 -20.62
N SER A 180 3.70 8.67 -21.71
CA SER A 180 4.00 10.11 -21.70
C SER A 180 2.71 10.92 -21.60
N ALA A 181 2.83 12.22 -21.40
CA ALA A 181 1.70 13.13 -21.18
C ALA A 181 0.57 13.02 -22.21
N ASN A 182 0.88 12.79 -23.48
CA ASN A 182 -0.11 12.72 -24.57
C ASN A 182 -0.64 11.30 -24.82
N ASP A 183 -0.05 10.28 -24.20
CA ASP A 183 -0.52 8.92 -24.37
C ASP A 183 -1.83 8.71 -23.59
N ALA A 184 -2.73 7.92 -24.15
CA ALA A 184 -3.96 7.54 -23.50
C ALA A 184 -3.75 6.31 -22.61
N ALA A 185 -4.19 6.39 -21.36
CA ALA A 185 -4.28 5.28 -20.43
C ALA A 185 -5.75 4.85 -20.28
N CYS A 186 -6.01 3.54 -20.37
CA CYS A 186 -7.32 2.96 -20.10
C CYS A 186 -7.15 1.80 -19.11
N PRO A 187 -7.96 1.71 -18.05
CA PRO A 187 -7.99 0.55 -17.18
C PRO A 187 -8.38 -0.70 -17.96
N GLU A 188 -7.72 -1.83 -17.70
CA GLU A 188 -8.03 -3.08 -18.40
C GLU A 188 -9.47 -3.55 -18.15
N ALA A 189 -9.93 -3.40 -16.92
CA ALA A 189 -11.30 -3.76 -16.51
C ALA A 189 -12.38 -2.74 -16.91
N ALA A 190 -11.98 -1.54 -17.38
CA ALA A 190 -12.89 -0.45 -17.75
C ALA A 190 -12.31 0.33 -18.95
N PRO A 191 -12.17 -0.30 -20.13
CA PRO A 191 -11.48 0.27 -21.30
C PRO A 191 -12.18 1.52 -21.87
N GLU A 192 -13.42 1.77 -21.51
CA GLU A 192 -14.16 2.98 -21.88
C GLU A 192 -13.74 4.22 -21.05
N ILE A 193 -13.01 4.04 -19.95
CA ILE A 193 -12.43 5.16 -19.20
C ILE A 193 -11.07 5.46 -19.83
N THR A 194 -10.89 6.68 -20.29
CA THR A 194 -9.64 7.13 -20.91
C THR A 194 -9.10 8.35 -20.19
N VAL A 195 -7.82 8.30 -19.82
CA VAL A 195 -7.13 9.40 -19.14
C VAL A 195 -5.86 9.76 -19.91
N ARG A 196 -5.60 11.06 -20.10
CA ARG A 196 -4.33 11.61 -20.61
C ARG A 196 -3.78 12.60 -19.61
N LEU A 197 -2.49 12.48 -19.29
CA LEU A 197 -1.85 13.39 -18.32
C LEU A 197 -1.87 14.85 -18.80
N SER A 198 -1.80 15.07 -20.14
CA SER A 198 -1.89 16.43 -20.71
C SER A 198 -3.24 17.11 -20.45
N GLU A 199 -4.29 16.34 -20.13
CA GLU A 199 -5.62 16.84 -19.82
C GLU A 199 -5.81 17.11 -18.31
N LEU A 200 -4.88 16.59 -17.47
CA LEU A 200 -4.88 16.80 -16.01
C LEU A 200 -4.05 18.02 -15.59
N ALA A 201 -3.14 18.50 -16.46
CA ALA A 201 -2.26 19.62 -16.21
C ALA A 201 -2.91 20.92 -16.75
N ASP A 202 -3.57 21.68 -15.89
CA ASP A 202 -3.97 23.08 -16.12
C ASP A 202 -3.31 24.00 -15.09
#